data_518c21a5dc13ea8e44c588ba83f9cd12
#
_entry.id   518c21a5dc13ea8e44c588ba83f9cd12
#
_cell.length_a   1.000
_cell.length_b   1.000
_cell.length_c   1.000
_cell.angle_alpha   90.00
_cell.angle_beta   90.00
_cell.angle_gamma   90.00
#
_symmetry.space_group_name_H-M   'P 1'
#
loop_
_entity.id
_entity.type
_entity.pdbx_description
1 polymer ?
#
loop_
_entity_poly.entity_id
_entity_poly.type
_entity_poly.pdbx_seq_one_letter_code
_entity_poly.pdbx_strand_id
1 'polypeptide(L)'
;MILRVLLFICVALPALGESHLTPMLPLPETEAANWPAIGRVFDPNDPGRGFCSGALVAPNLVLTAGHCSGGTASDDPDAQTVFLAGAFNSTVIARRRIVERIRHPDYRRSGQHSPQADIGLWKLDSPITDIAPFPLGRPQQDTLALLGYHRLAPYRLSGSTDCAVRDATPDLFVLGCRVISGNSGSPVLQLGPDGAELVGVVSSQSGGDAIAVSIGPWSRTNIAIHRSDAP
;
A
#
# COMPACT_ATOMS: atom_id res chain seq x y z
N MET A 1 -71.80 12.48 2.24
CA MET A 1 -70.82 11.37 2.32
C MET A 1 -69.51 11.95 1.81
N ILE A 2 -68.63 12.38 2.71
CA ILE A 2 -67.32 13.09 2.39
C ILE A 2 -66.19 12.06 2.43
N LEU A 3 -65.65 11.76 1.26
CA LEU A 3 -64.49 10.85 1.09
C LEU A 3 -63.22 11.57 1.48
N ARG A 4 -62.61 11.21 2.63
CA ARG A 4 -61.28 11.69 3.03
C ARG A 4 -60.22 10.84 2.34
N VAL A 5 -59.51 11.44 1.38
CA VAL A 5 -58.31 10.88 0.79
C VAL A 5 -57.14 11.14 1.74
N LEU A 6 -56.62 10.08 2.33
CA LEU A 6 -55.37 10.11 3.11
C LEU A 6 -54.18 10.03 2.14
N LEU A 7 -53.43 11.14 2.02
CA LEU A 7 -52.20 11.21 1.25
C LEU A 7 -51.04 10.64 2.12
N PHE A 8 -50.57 9.45 1.79
CA PHE A 8 -49.36 8.91 2.41
C PHE A 8 -48.12 9.58 1.78
N ILE A 9 -47.46 10.45 2.53
CA ILE A 9 -46.17 11.00 2.15
C ILE A 9 -45.09 9.96 2.50
N CYS A 10 -44.58 9.26 1.50
CA CYS A 10 -43.38 8.40 1.65
C CYS A 10 -42.16 9.30 1.77
N VAL A 11 -41.64 9.48 2.98
CA VAL A 11 -40.34 10.13 3.23
C VAL A 11 -39.26 9.11 2.92
N ALA A 12 -38.60 9.26 1.77
CA ALA A 12 -37.38 8.50 1.48
C ALA A 12 -36.28 9.00 2.40
N LEU A 13 -35.91 8.19 3.39
CA LEU A 13 -34.69 8.42 4.19
C LEU A 13 -33.49 8.21 3.27
N PRO A 14 -32.49 9.15 3.27
CA PRO A 14 -31.26 8.91 2.56
C PRO A 14 -30.57 7.70 3.20
N ALA A 15 -30.23 6.71 2.39
CA ALA A 15 -29.36 5.62 2.80
C ALA A 15 -28.02 6.22 3.20
N LEU A 16 -27.74 6.32 4.51
CA LEU A 16 -26.43 6.66 5.03
C LEU A 16 -25.49 5.56 4.58
N GLY A 17 -24.58 5.89 3.65
CA GLY A 17 -23.64 4.96 3.07
C GLY A 17 -22.73 4.35 4.17
N GLU A 18 -22.89 3.07 4.44
CA GLU A 18 -22.07 2.27 5.36
C GLU A 18 -20.64 2.00 4.84
N SER A 19 -20.18 2.67 3.78
CA SER A 19 -18.93 2.40 3.10
C SER A 19 -17.66 2.70 3.92
N HIS A 20 -17.77 3.45 5.02
CA HIS A 20 -16.59 3.90 5.79
C HIS A 20 -16.12 2.95 6.90
N LEU A 21 -16.82 1.88 7.18
CA LEU A 21 -16.50 0.99 8.30
C LEU A 21 -15.89 -0.36 7.88
N THR A 22 -16.01 -0.74 6.62
CA THR A 22 -15.55 -2.04 6.14
C THR A 22 -14.11 -1.95 5.60
N PRO A 23 -13.18 -2.80 6.03
CA PRO A 23 -11.86 -2.91 5.40
C PRO A 23 -11.99 -3.25 3.93
N MET A 24 -10.98 -2.89 3.14
CA MET A 24 -10.91 -3.25 1.72
C MET A 24 -11.06 -4.76 1.52
N LEU A 25 -11.90 -5.15 0.57
CA LEU A 25 -12.19 -6.56 0.32
C LEU A 25 -11.06 -7.25 -0.49
N PRO A 26 -10.87 -8.55 -0.28
CA PRO A 26 -9.98 -9.33 -1.12
C PRO A 26 -10.46 -9.36 -2.57
N LEU A 27 -9.53 -9.12 -3.49
CA LEU A 27 -9.79 -9.21 -4.93
C LEU A 27 -10.03 -10.67 -5.35
N PRO A 28 -10.83 -10.90 -6.42
CA PRO A 28 -10.84 -12.17 -7.12
C PRO A 28 -9.44 -12.54 -7.62
N GLU A 29 -9.14 -13.83 -7.76
CA GLU A 29 -7.83 -14.31 -8.22
C GLU A 29 -7.43 -13.73 -9.59
N THR A 30 -8.39 -13.72 -10.52
CA THR A 30 -8.18 -13.18 -11.87
C THR A 30 -7.84 -11.69 -11.88
N GLU A 31 -8.32 -10.93 -10.93
CA GLU A 31 -8.01 -9.51 -10.77
C GLU A 31 -6.69 -9.33 -10.03
N ALA A 32 -6.46 -10.08 -8.95
CA ALA A 32 -5.21 -10.05 -8.19
C ALA A 32 -3.99 -10.41 -9.07
N ALA A 33 -4.16 -11.30 -10.06
CA ALA A 33 -3.12 -11.70 -11.02
C ALA A 33 -2.59 -10.53 -11.87
N ASN A 34 -3.33 -9.43 -11.99
CA ASN A 34 -2.89 -8.23 -12.72
C ASN A 34 -1.88 -7.38 -11.91
N TRP A 35 -1.66 -7.71 -10.63
CA TRP A 35 -0.86 -6.92 -9.70
C TRP A 35 0.35 -7.67 -9.12
N PRO A 36 1.14 -8.40 -9.93
CA PRO A 36 2.21 -9.26 -9.43
C PRO A 36 3.34 -8.48 -8.73
N ALA A 37 3.51 -7.19 -9.04
CA ALA A 37 4.52 -6.33 -8.43
C ALA A 37 4.16 -5.90 -6.99
N ILE A 38 2.93 -6.18 -6.51
CA ILE A 38 2.53 -5.93 -5.13
C ILE A 38 2.82 -7.19 -4.32
N GLY A 39 3.47 -7.02 -3.18
CA GLY A 39 3.83 -8.15 -2.34
C GLY A 39 3.62 -7.90 -0.85
N ARG A 40 3.65 -8.99 -0.13
CA ARG A 40 3.64 -9.02 1.32
C ARG A 40 5.07 -9.06 1.85
N VAL A 41 5.31 -8.32 2.92
CA VAL A 41 6.59 -8.28 3.60
C VAL A 41 6.41 -8.78 5.02
N PHE A 42 7.12 -9.81 5.41
CA PHE A 42 7.04 -10.36 6.76
C PHE A 42 8.31 -11.12 7.15
N ASP A 43 8.48 -11.34 8.45
CA ASP A 43 9.52 -12.22 8.98
C ASP A 43 8.92 -13.61 9.24
N PRO A 44 9.38 -14.67 8.56
CA PRO A 44 8.88 -16.01 8.78
C PRO A 44 9.25 -16.59 10.15
N ASN A 45 10.31 -16.06 10.81
CA ASN A 45 10.71 -16.48 12.15
C ASN A 45 9.92 -15.77 13.25
N ASP A 46 9.23 -14.66 12.92
CA ASP A 46 8.36 -13.94 13.84
C ASP A 46 6.99 -13.64 13.19
N PRO A 47 6.18 -14.68 12.95
CA PRO A 47 4.87 -14.50 12.31
C PRO A 47 3.88 -13.71 13.17
N GLY A 48 4.11 -13.61 14.48
CA GLY A 48 3.28 -12.84 15.42
C GLY A 48 3.52 -11.33 15.36
N ARG A 49 4.65 -10.88 14.81
CA ARG A 49 5.02 -9.46 14.73
C ARG A 49 4.17 -8.65 13.76
N GLY A 50 3.35 -9.30 12.96
CA GLY A 50 2.60 -8.68 11.88
C GLY A 50 3.42 -8.62 10.58
N PHE A 51 2.88 -7.92 9.61
CA PHE A 51 3.50 -7.77 8.29
C PHE A 51 3.10 -6.44 7.66
N CYS A 52 3.79 -6.09 6.60
CA CYS A 52 3.49 -4.94 5.74
C CYS A 52 3.23 -5.38 4.30
N SER A 53 2.75 -4.46 3.52
CA SER A 53 2.73 -4.54 2.06
C SER A 53 3.91 -3.76 1.47
N GLY A 54 4.21 -4.01 0.20
CA GLY A 54 5.22 -3.28 -0.56
C GLY A 54 5.00 -3.44 -2.05
N ALA A 55 5.65 -2.61 -2.83
CA ALA A 55 5.59 -2.61 -4.28
C ALA A 55 6.97 -2.66 -4.90
N LEU A 56 7.16 -3.51 -5.92
CA LEU A 56 8.39 -3.57 -6.69
C LEU A 56 8.52 -2.29 -7.54
N VAL A 57 9.61 -1.54 -7.36
CA VAL A 57 9.91 -0.27 -8.07
C VAL A 57 11.16 -0.35 -8.93
N ALA A 58 11.95 -1.41 -8.75
CA ALA A 58 13.01 -1.85 -9.63
C ALA A 58 13.15 -3.37 -9.44
N PRO A 59 13.83 -4.11 -10.31
CA PRO A 59 13.96 -5.57 -10.18
C PRO A 59 14.47 -6.03 -8.82
N ASN A 60 15.29 -5.21 -8.15
CA ASN A 60 15.89 -5.50 -6.85
C ASN A 60 15.41 -4.60 -5.72
N LEU A 61 14.39 -3.75 -5.92
CA LEU A 61 13.94 -2.79 -4.92
C LEU A 61 12.42 -2.83 -4.69
N VAL A 62 12.05 -2.85 -3.43
CA VAL A 62 10.67 -2.74 -2.94
C VAL A 62 10.49 -1.43 -2.20
N LEU A 63 9.48 -0.65 -2.58
CA LEU A 63 9.03 0.53 -1.84
C LEU A 63 7.97 0.11 -0.83
N THR A 64 8.08 0.63 0.40
CA THR A 64 7.17 0.34 1.51
C THR A 64 7.14 1.52 2.50
N ALA A 65 6.39 1.41 3.60
CA ALA A 65 6.41 2.43 4.65
C ALA A 65 7.71 2.37 5.48
N GLY A 66 8.16 3.52 5.94
CA GLY A 66 9.39 3.63 6.74
C GLY A 66 9.33 2.87 8.06
N HIS A 67 8.17 2.85 8.73
CA HIS A 67 7.96 2.09 9.97
C HIS A 67 8.01 0.58 9.77
N CYS A 68 7.76 0.08 8.56
CA CYS A 68 7.88 -1.34 8.22
C CYS A 68 9.33 -1.84 8.27
N SER A 69 10.31 -0.92 8.20
CA SER A 69 11.73 -1.24 8.33
C SER A 69 12.14 -1.65 9.75
N GLY A 70 11.18 -1.81 10.64
CA GLY A 70 11.37 -2.40 11.94
C GLY A 70 11.75 -1.42 13.06
N GLY A 71 11.44 -1.84 14.28
CA GLY A 71 12.07 -1.39 15.50
C GLY A 71 13.47 -1.99 15.65
N THR A 72 14.00 -2.01 16.85
CA THR A 72 15.37 -2.46 17.19
C THR A 72 15.79 -3.86 16.70
N ALA A 73 14.86 -4.69 16.25
CA ALA A 73 15.18 -6.00 15.64
C ALA A 73 15.44 -5.95 14.12
N SER A 74 15.34 -4.76 13.48
CA SER A 74 15.63 -4.63 12.03
C SER A 74 17.12 -4.59 11.71
N ASP A 75 17.95 -4.41 12.73
CA ASP A 75 19.41 -4.45 12.60
C ASP A 75 19.96 -5.86 12.90
N ASP A 76 19.06 -6.83 13.16
CA ASP A 76 19.44 -8.24 13.31
C ASP A 76 19.80 -8.80 11.93
N PRO A 77 21.08 -9.15 11.71
CA PRO A 77 21.53 -9.75 10.45
C PRO A 77 20.89 -11.12 10.19
N ASP A 78 20.33 -11.77 11.23
CA ASP A 78 19.61 -13.05 11.14
C ASP A 78 18.11 -12.87 10.86
N ALA A 79 17.59 -11.63 10.86
CA ALA A 79 16.19 -11.36 10.51
C ALA A 79 15.94 -11.77 9.06
N GLN A 80 15.22 -12.87 8.87
CA GLN A 80 14.93 -13.44 7.56
C GLN A 80 13.70 -12.81 6.90
N THR A 81 13.56 -11.49 7.02
CA THR A 81 12.45 -10.78 6.37
C THR A 81 12.45 -11.05 4.87
N VAL A 82 11.29 -11.41 4.36
CA VAL A 82 11.08 -11.75 2.95
C VAL A 82 10.02 -10.86 2.32
N PHE A 83 10.20 -10.62 1.02
CA PHE A 83 9.19 -10.08 0.13
C PHE A 83 8.57 -11.21 -0.68
N LEU A 84 7.25 -11.33 -0.64
CA LEU A 84 6.46 -12.30 -1.39
C LEU A 84 5.65 -11.57 -2.45
N ALA A 85 6.17 -11.51 -3.67
CA ALA A 85 5.52 -10.87 -4.80
C ALA A 85 4.35 -11.72 -5.32
N GLY A 86 3.22 -11.07 -5.61
CA GLY A 86 2.04 -11.72 -6.17
C GLY A 86 1.49 -12.85 -5.29
N ALA A 87 1.51 -12.68 -3.97
CA ALA A 87 1.02 -13.71 -3.05
C ALA A 87 -0.51 -13.88 -3.16
N PHE A 88 -0.94 -15.13 -3.41
CA PHE A 88 -2.34 -15.51 -3.43
C PHE A 88 -2.54 -16.89 -2.80
N ASN A 89 -3.28 -16.94 -1.68
CA ASN A 89 -3.45 -18.13 -0.85
C ASN A 89 -2.08 -18.75 -0.48
N SER A 90 -1.80 -19.96 -0.94
CA SER A 90 -0.55 -20.68 -0.68
C SER A 90 0.52 -20.47 -1.77
N THR A 91 0.22 -19.70 -2.82
CA THR A 91 1.12 -19.46 -3.94
C THR A 91 1.76 -18.09 -3.88
N VAL A 92 2.97 -17.97 -4.41
CA VAL A 92 3.69 -16.71 -4.63
C VAL A 92 4.39 -16.78 -5.98
N ILE A 93 4.45 -15.67 -6.70
CA ILE A 93 5.15 -15.61 -7.98
C ILE A 93 6.66 -15.55 -7.74
N ALA A 94 7.09 -14.73 -6.79
CA ALA A 94 8.51 -14.67 -6.41
C ALA A 94 8.67 -14.45 -4.90
N ARG A 95 9.73 -15.06 -4.33
CA ARG A 95 10.15 -14.87 -2.95
C ARG A 95 11.61 -14.42 -2.94
N ARG A 96 11.90 -13.30 -2.25
CA ARG A 96 13.26 -12.77 -2.06
C ARG A 96 13.48 -12.34 -0.63
N ARG A 97 14.72 -12.49 -0.13
CA ARG A 97 15.12 -11.95 1.18
C ARG A 97 15.40 -10.46 1.06
N ILE A 98 15.17 -9.75 2.16
CA ILE A 98 15.54 -8.35 2.30
C ILE A 98 16.96 -8.32 2.87
N VAL A 99 17.91 -7.72 2.14
CA VAL A 99 19.32 -7.63 2.55
C VAL A 99 19.72 -6.22 3.00
N GLU A 100 18.94 -5.21 2.66
CA GLU A 100 19.21 -3.82 3.06
C GLU A 100 17.89 -3.05 3.21
N ARG A 101 17.82 -2.16 4.19
CA ARG A 101 16.67 -1.30 4.45
C ARG A 101 17.12 0.15 4.48
N ILE A 102 16.62 0.93 3.51
CA ILE A 102 16.93 2.34 3.34
C ILE A 102 15.69 3.12 3.74
N ARG A 103 15.78 3.89 4.83
CA ARG A 103 14.67 4.67 5.38
C ARG A 103 14.89 6.15 5.13
N HIS A 104 13.80 6.89 4.94
CA HIS A 104 13.89 8.34 4.87
C HIS A 104 14.56 8.91 6.14
N PRO A 105 15.61 9.76 6.03
CA PRO A 105 16.40 10.19 7.18
C PRO A 105 15.60 10.99 8.20
N ASP A 106 14.55 11.68 7.76
CA ASP A 106 13.71 12.51 8.63
C ASP A 106 12.62 11.73 9.37
N TYR A 107 12.47 10.42 9.10
CA TYR A 107 11.44 9.60 9.74
C TYR A 107 11.52 9.62 11.27
N ARG A 108 12.72 9.73 11.85
CA ARG A 108 12.95 9.77 13.32
C ARG A 108 13.90 10.87 13.77
N ARG A 109 14.02 11.97 12.99
CA ARG A 109 15.04 12.99 13.27
C ARG A 109 14.92 13.62 14.67
N SER A 110 13.73 13.74 15.26
CA SER A 110 13.48 14.40 16.54
C SER A 110 12.93 13.49 17.63
N GLY A 111 13.08 12.17 17.48
CA GLY A 111 12.43 11.20 18.37
C GLY A 111 10.91 11.06 18.14
N GLN A 112 10.35 11.89 17.28
CA GLN A 112 8.96 11.80 16.83
C GLN A 112 8.91 11.18 15.42
N HIS A 113 7.85 10.41 15.15
CA HIS A 113 7.60 9.90 13.81
C HIS A 113 7.07 11.04 12.93
N SER A 114 7.73 11.31 11.80
CA SER A 114 7.24 12.23 10.78
C SER A 114 6.40 11.44 9.78
N PRO A 115 5.08 11.65 9.70
CA PRO A 115 4.24 10.94 8.72
C PRO A 115 4.69 11.18 7.28
N GLN A 116 5.19 12.38 6.96
CA GLN A 116 5.66 12.77 5.62
C GLN A 116 6.93 12.02 5.19
N ALA A 117 7.68 11.52 6.17
CA ALA A 117 8.92 10.77 5.95
C ALA A 117 8.76 9.27 6.20
N ASP A 118 7.51 8.80 6.39
CA ASP A 118 7.24 7.39 6.65
C ASP A 118 7.27 6.55 5.36
N ILE A 119 8.43 6.55 4.70
CA ILE A 119 8.70 5.86 3.45
C ILE A 119 10.08 5.21 3.50
N GLY A 120 10.23 4.03 2.89
CA GLY A 120 11.47 3.28 2.85
C GLY A 120 11.60 2.41 1.62
N LEU A 121 12.84 2.08 1.28
CA LEU A 121 13.21 1.14 0.23
C LEU A 121 13.88 -0.08 0.85
N TRP A 122 13.54 -1.24 0.35
CA TRP A 122 14.14 -2.50 0.73
C TRP A 122 14.78 -3.18 -0.46
N LYS A 123 16.07 -3.47 -0.31
CA LYS A 123 16.84 -4.15 -1.32
C LYS A 123 16.71 -5.66 -1.17
N LEU A 124 16.45 -6.31 -2.29
CA LEU A 124 16.32 -7.75 -2.40
C LEU A 124 17.68 -8.41 -2.57
N ASP A 125 17.84 -9.65 -2.09
CA ASP A 125 19.06 -10.46 -2.24
C ASP A 125 19.35 -10.84 -3.70
N SER A 126 18.31 -10.88 -4.54
CA SER A 126 18.45 -11.11 -5.97
C SER A 126 17.29 -10.45 -6.74
N PRO A 127 17.50 -10.06 -8.00
CA PRO A 127 16.46 -9.42 -8.81
C PRO A 127 15.24 -10.32 -9.06
N ILE A 128 14.07 -9.70 -9.26
CA ILE A 128 12.87 -10.32 -9.82
C ILE A 128 12.73 -9.78 -11.25
N THR A 129 13.02 -10.62 -12.24
CA THR A 129 13.07 -10.21 -13.65
C THR A 129 11.78 -10.49 -14.40
N ASP A 130 10.95 -11.41 -13.87
CA ASP A 130 9.71 -11.87 -14.53
C ASP A 130 8.49 -11.01 -14.14
N ILE A 131 8.69 -9.98 -13.30
CA ILE A 131 7.67 -9.04 -12.86
C ILE A 131 8.12 -7.63 -13.22
N ALA A 132 7.32 -6.92 -14.01
CA ALA A 132 7.56 -5.52 -14.32
C ALA A 132 7.36 -4.66 -13.06
N PRO A 133 8.38 -3.88 -12.64
CA PRO A 133 8.22 -2.91 -11.55
C PRO A 133 7.25 -1.79 -11.93
N PHE A 134 6.60 -1.18 -10.93
CA PHE A 134 5.78 0.01 -11.18
C PHE A 134 6.64 1.21 -11.58
N PRO A 135 6.25 1.92 -12.66
CA PRO A 135 6.77 3.24 -12.94
C PRO A 135 6.31 4.22 -11.85
N LEU A 136 7.11 5.27 -11.63
CA LEU A 136 6.81 6.30 -10.63
C LEU A 136 6.05 7.46 -11.29
N GLY A 137 4.82 7.65 -10.87
CA GLY A 137 3.95 8.74 -11.31
C GLY A 137 3.93 9.95 -10.39
N ARG A 138 3.04 10.88 -10.73
CA ARG A 138 2.60 11.99 -9.88
C ARG A 138 1.08 11.97 -9.83
N PRO A 139 0.45 12.22 -8.68
CA PRO A 139 -1.01 12.19 -8.61
C PRO A 139 -1.61 13.33 -9.43
N GLN A 140 -2.59 12.99 -10.25
CA GLN A 140 -3.31 13.93 -11.12
C GLN A 140 -4.83 13.68 -11.11
N GLN A 141 -5.29 12.69 -10.35
CA GLN A 141 -6.68 12.25 -10.35
C GLN A 141 -7.32 12.45 -8.98
N ASP A 142 -8.64 12.65 -8.98
CA ASP A 142 -9.44 12.78 -7.76
C ASP A 142 -9.73 11.40 -7.10
N THR A 143 -9.43 10.32 -7.79
CA THR A 143 -9.50 8.95 -7.29
C THR A 143 -8.23 8.18 -7.60
N LEU A 144 -7.77 7.36 -6.66
CA LEU A 144 -6.58 6.54 -6.77
C LEU A 144 -6.89 5.10 -6.37
N ALA A 145 -6.15 4.14 -6.90
CA ALA A 145 -6.22 2.76 -6.46
C ALA A 145 -5.31 2.57 -5.23
N LEU A 146 -5.79 1.80 -4.26
CA LEU A 146 -5.04 1.37 -3.09
C LEU A 146 -5.16 -0.15 -2.97
N LEU A 147 -4.05 -0.86 -3.12
CA LEU A 147 -3.99 -2.32 -3.16
C LEU A 147 -2.92 -2.83 -2.20
N GLY A 148 -3.25 -3.84 -1.41
CA GLY A 148 -2.28 -4.42 -0.48
C GLY A 148 -2.82 -5.58 0.32
N TYR A 149 -2.03 -6.06 1.25
CA TYR A 149 -2.40 -7.16 2.13
C TYR A 149 -2.79 -6.63 3.51
N HIS A 150 -3.68 -7.31 4.21
CA HIS A 150 -4.07 -6.93 5.57
C HIS A 150 -4.37 -8.15 6.45
N ARG A 151 -4.38 -7.95 7.77
CA ARG A 151 -4.48 -9.01 8.78
C ARG A 151 -5.71 -9.91 8.66
N LEU A 152 -6.83 -9.43 8.08
CA LEU A 152 -8.05 -10.22 7.90
C LEU A 152 -8.02 -11.08 6.62
N ALA A 153 -7.12 -10.78 5.68
CA ALA A 153 -6.89 -11.54 4.46
C ALA A 153 -5.38 -11.56 4.12
N PRO A 154 -4.54 -12.17 4.97
CA PRO A 154 -3.08 -11.99 4.91
C PRO A 154 -2.43 -12.63 3.67
N TYR A 155 -3.14 -13.50 2.97
CA TYR A 155 -2.65 -14.18 1.77
C TYR A 155 -3.47 -13.85 0.52
N ARG A 156 -4.28 -12.79 0.58
CA ARG A 156 -5.07 -12.34 -0.55
C ARG A 156 -4.90 -10.83 -0.72
N LEU A 157 -4.50 -10.42 -1.93
CA LEU A 157 -4.47 -9.01 -2.28
C LEU A 157 -5.87 -8.42 -2.11
N SER A 158 -5.96 -7.31 -1.40
CA SER A 158 -7.21 -6.61 -1.10
C SER A 158 -7.07 -5.16 -1.53
N GLY A 159 -8.17 -4.52 -1.90
CA GLY A 159 -8.08 -3.12 -2.26
C GLY A 159 -9.31 -2.55 -2.91
N SER A 160 -9.17 -1.32 -3.37
CA SER A 160 -10.14 -0.57 -4.17
C SER A 160 -9.40 0.23 -5.24
N THR A 161 -10.01 0.39 -6.39
CA THR A 161 -9.49 1.18 -7.51
C THR A 161 -10.07 2.60 -7.57
N ASP A 162 -10.96 2.95 -6.63
CA ASP A 162 -11.74 4.19 -6.60
C ASP A 162 -11.68 4.93 -5.25
N CYS A 163 -10.55 4.86 -4.55
CA CYS A 163 -10.33 5.62 -3.32
C CYS A 163 -10.33 7.13 -3.63
N ALA A 164 -11.35 7.84 -3.16
CA ALA A 164 -11.43 9.28 -3.35
C ALA A 164 -10.28 9.99 -2.63
N VAL A 165 -9.61 10.92 -3.31
CA VAL A 165 -8.66 11.83 -2.68
C VAL A 165 -9.44 12.89 -1.93
N ARG A 166 -9.43 12.84 -0.60
CA ARG A 166 -10.17 13.76 0.28
C ARG A 166 -9.38 15.02 0.60
N ASP A 167 -8.06 14.86 0.69
CA ASP A 167 -7.12 15.95 0.92
C ASP A 167 -5.73 15.54 0.37
N ALA A 168 -4.95 16.53 -0.06
CA ALA A 168 -3.61 16.31 -0.58
C ALA A 168 -2.70 17.50 -0.27
N THR A 169 -1.49 17.19 0.15
CA THR A 169 -0.35 18.09 0.21
C THR A 169 0.74 17.57 -0.74
N PRO A 170 1.84 18.31 -0.97
CA PRO A 170 2.96 17.77 -1.74
C PRO A 170 3.51 16.44 -1.21
N ASP A 171 3.40 16.20 0.09
CA ASP A 171 4.02 15.06 0.78
C ASP A 171 3.03 13.97 1.21
N LEU A 172 1.74 14.26 1.33
CA LEU A 172 0.73 13.34 1.86
C LEU A 172 -0.57 13.38 1.06
N PHE A 173 -1.26 12.24 1.05
CA PHE A 173 -2.68 12.11 0.64
C PHE A 173 -3.52 11.59 1.78
N VAL A 174 -4.77 12.04 1.83
CA VAL A 174 -5.85 11.43 2.61
C VAL A 174 -6.81 10.78 1.63
N LEU A 175 -6.94 9.46 1.73
CA LEU A 175 -7.74 8.66 0.80
C LEU A 175 -8.95 8.06 1.52
N GLY A 176 -10.13 8.19 0.94
CA GLY A 176 -11.40 7.68 1.44
C GLY A 176 -11.51 6.14 1.39
N CYS A 177 -10.44 5.43 1.71
CA CYS A 177 -10.41 3.98 1.77
C CYS A 177 -9.90 3.53 3.13
N ARG A 178 -10.62 2.58 3.75
CA ARG A 178 -10.27 2.10 5.08
C ARG A 178 -9.12 1.10 5.05
N VAL A 179 -8.04 1.44 5.71
CA VAL A 179 -6.88 0.57 5.91
C VAL A 179 -6.81 0.04 7.34
N ILE A 180 -6.23 -1.14 7.49
CA ILE A 180 -5.99 -1.80 8.78
C ILE A 180 -4.57 -2.37 8.80
N SER A 181 -4.16 -2.94 9.94
CA SER A 181 -2.84 -3.58 10.09
C SER A 181 -2.52 -4.53 8.93
N GLY A 182 -1.34 -4.39 8.34
CA GLY A 182 -0.86 -5.06 7.14
C GLY A 182 -0.92 -4.20 5.88
N ASN A 183 -1.83 -3.22 5.80
CA ASN A 183 -1.87 -2.27 4.68
C ASN A 183 -0.72 -1.26 4.69
N SER A 184 0.03 -1.12 5.77
CA SER A 184 1.26 -0.32 5.81
C SER A 184 2.17 -0.66 4.65
N GLY A 185 2.63 0.33 3.89
CA GLY A 185 3.46 0.14 2.69
C GLY A 185 2.70 -0.29 1.43
N SER A 186 1.39 -0.45 1.49
CA SER A 186 0.56 -0.69 0.28
C SER A 186 0.76 0.42 -0.73
N PRO A 187 0.97 0.10 -2.03
CA PRO A 187 1.04 1.11 -3.06
C PRO A 187 -0.28 1.85 -3.23
N VAL A 188 -0.15 3.15 -3.45
CA VAL A 188 -1.20 4.01 -4.00
C VAL A 188 -0.87 4.26 -5.46
N LEU A 189 -1.80 3.89 -6.34
CA LEU A 189 -1.60 3.87 -7.78
C LEU A 189 -2.55 4.83 -8.48
N GLN A 190 -2.03 5.56 -9.45
CA GLN A 190 -2.82 6.25 -10.45
C GLN A 190 -3.01 5.33 -11.66
N LEU A 191 -4.26 5.09 -12.04
CA LEU A 191 -4.60 4.25 -13.18
C LEU A 191 -4.78 5.10 -14.44
N GLY A 192 -4.08 4.77 -15.51
CA GLY A 192 -4.14 5.47 -16.79
C GLY A 192 -4.22 4.50 -17.97
N PRO A 193 -4.36 5.03 -19.20
CA PRO A 193 -4.44 4.22 -20.41
C PRO A 193 -3.16 3.40 -20.67
N ASP A 194 -2.02 3.89 -20.21
CA ASP A 194 -0.72 3.24 -20.37
C ASP A 194 -0.35 2.31 -19.20
N GLY A 195 -1.27 2.12 -18.25
CA GLY A 195 -1.10 1.27 -17.07
C GLY A 195 -1.18 2.02 -15.75
N ALA A 196 -0.64 1.41 -14.71
CA ALA A 196 -0.63 1.94 -13.35
C ALA A 196 0.72 2.57 -13.02
N GLU A 197 0.69 3.76 -12.44
CA GLU A 197 1.86 4.46 -11.90
C GLU A 197 1.79 4.54 -10.38
N LEU A 198 2.91 4.27 -9.71
CA LEU A 198 3.02 4.39 -8.27
C LEU A 198 3.18 5.86 -7.87
N VAL A 199 2.22 6.39 -7.11
CA VAL A 199 2.18 7.79 -6.68
C VAL A 199 2.38 7.98 -5.18
N GLY A 200 2.23 6.92 -4.38
CA GLY A 200 2.41 6.96 -2.93
C GLY A 200 2.42 5.60 -2.28
N VAL A 201 2.65 5.57 -0.96
CA VAL A 201 2.55 4.37 -0.11
C VAL A 201 1.77 4.67 1.15
N VAL A 202 0.96 3.74 1.60
CA VAL A 202 0.19 3.85 2.84
C VAL A 202 1.13 3.85 4.05
N SER A 203 1.00 4.90 4.87
CA SER A 203 1.69 5.03 6.16
C SER A 203 0.77 4.61 7.32
N SER A 204 -0.38 5.23 7.42
CA SER A 204 -1.25 5.10 8.59
C SER A 204 -2.72 5.31 8.22
N GLN A 205 -3.56 5.48 9.24
CA GLN A 205 -4.96 5.85 9.07
C GLN A 205 -5.38 6.91 10.10
N SER A 206 -6.36 7.73 9.74
CA SER A 206 -7.00 8.67 10.64
C SER A 206 -8.50 8.74 10.34
N GLY A 207 -9.33 8.57 11.37
CA GLY A 207 -10.79 8.63 11.21
C GLY A 207 -11.40 7.60 10.25
N GLY A 208 -10.65 6.54 9.90
CA GLY A 208 -11.06 5.54 8.92
C GLY A 208 -10.50 5.76 7.51
N ASP A 209 -9.96 6.93 7.21
CA ASP A 209 -9.31 7.25 5.94
C ASP A 209 -7.83 6.81 5.95
N ALA A 210 -7.32 6.37 4.81
CA ALA A 210 -5.91 6.04 4.67
C ALA A 210 -5.07 7.32 4.54
N ILE A 211 -3.93 7.35 5.22
CA ILE A 211 -2.89 8.37 5.04
C ILE A 211 -1.74 7.74 4.28
N ALA A 212 -1.39 8.32 3.13
CA ALA A 212 -0.32 7.83 2.28
C ALA A 212 0.75 8.93 2.06
N VAL A 213 2.01 8.51 2.00
CA VAL A 213 3.16 9.36 1.68
C VAL A 213 3.32 9.42 0.17
N SER A 214 3.49 10.62 -0.37
CA SER A 214 3.74 10.86 -1.80
C SER A 214 5.12 10.36 -2.24
N ILE A 215 5.25 10.00 -3.52
CA ILE A 215 6.54 9.71 -4.15
C ILE A 215 7.30 11.03 -4.41
N GLY A 216 8.08 11.44 -3.41
CA GLY A 216 8.85 12.69 -3.44
C GLY A 216 10.26 12.54 -4.04
N PRO A 217 11.07 13.63 -3.98
CA PRO A 217 12.43 13.64 -4.48
C PRO A 217 13.34 12.57 -3.84
N TRP A 218 13.20 12.35 -2.52
CA TRP A 218 13.99 11.33 -1.81
C TRP A 218 13.79 9.94 -2.41
N SER A 219 12.55 9.52 -2.60
CA SER A 219 12.22 8.20 -3.16
C SER A 219 12.78 8.05 -4.57
N ARG A 220 12.59 9.05 -5.43
CA ARG A 220 13.07 9.03 -6.82
C ARG A 220 14.60 8.94 -6.89
N THR A 221 15.29 9.74 -6.07
CA THR A 221 16.77 9.73 -6.01
C THR A 221 17.29 8.40 -5.51
N ASN A 222 16.74 7.87 -4.40
CA ASN A 222 17.23 6.62 -3.82
C ASN A 222 16.90 5.41 -4.69
N ILE A 223 15.75 5.38 -5.37
CA ILE A 223 15.46 4.34 -6.36
C ILE A 223 16.48 4.38 -7.51
N ALA A 224 16.83 5.55 -8.02
CA ALA A 224 17.82 5.69 -9.09
C ALA A 224 19.23 5.24 -8.67
N ILE A 225 19.61 5.49 -7.40
CA ILE A 225 20.93 5.09 -6.87
C ILE A 225 21.02 3.58 -6.63
N HIS A 226 19.96 2.96 -6.08
CA HIS A 226 20.01 1.60 -5.57
C HIS A 226 19.42 0.54 -6.51
N ARG A 227 18.76 0.96 -7.60
CA ARG A 227 18.30 0.01 -8.62
C ARG A 227 19.52 -0.65 -9.27
N SER A 228 19.49 -1.97 -9.40
CA SER A 228 20.33 -2.64 -10.38
C SER A 228 19.62 -2.53 -11.73
N ASP A 229 20.36 -2.11 -12.75
CA ASP A 229 19.89 -2.32 -14.10
C ASP A 229 19.81 -3.84 -14.28
N ALA A 230 18.65 -4.32 -14.73
CA ALA A 230 18.54 -5.72 -15.15
C ALA A 230 19.53 -5.95 -16.30
N PRO A 231 20.21 -7.11 -16.35
CA PRO A 231 21.10 -7.43 -17.46
C PRO A 231 20.38 -7.43 -18.79
#